data_519337f79ec1cf2bcbae37533c1cc038
#
_entry.id   519337f79ec1cf2bcbae37533c1cc038
#
_cell.length_a   1.000
_cell.length_b   1.000
_cell.length_c   1.000
_cell.angle_alpha   90.00
_cell.angle_beta   90.00
_cell.angle_gamma   90.00
#
_symmetry.space_group_name_H-M   'P 1'
#
loop_
_entity.id
_entity.type
_entity.pdbx_description
1 polymer ?
#
loop_
_entity_poly.entity_id
_entity_poly.type
_entity_poly.pdbx_seq_one_letter_code
_entity_poly.pdbx_strand_id
1 'polypeptide(L)'
;KYDAKDLESKLFVPERNKIIVDTYLKFVKDKRTVVFCASVNNAEQVADLFRANGIKAEAVSGAMKQSKRSKILKDYEEGNIKVLCACDLLNEGWDSPKTEVLFMARPTMSKVIYMQQLGRGTRLCEGKEYLLVFDFIDNANLFNAPLSCHRMFNIEEYVPGALVFGQGDRK
;
A
#
# COMPACT_ATOMS: atom_id res chain seq x y z
N LYS A 1 16.19 7.48 8.69
CA LYS A 1 15.71 7.40 7.30
C LYS A 1 16.35 6.18 6.68
N TYR A 2 15.56 5.26 6.16
CA TYR A 2 16.09 4.10 5.45
C TYR A 2 16.74 4.55 4.14
N ASP A 3 17.89 3.98 3.80
CA ASP A 3 18.49 4.16 2.49
C ASP A 3 17.66 3.38 1.45
N ALA A 4 17.34 4.00 0.32
CA ALA A 4 16.54 3.37 -0.72
C ALA A 4 17.21 2.10 -1.30
N LYS A 5 18.56 2.11 -1.41
CA LYS A 5 19.32 0.95 -1.88
C LYS A 5 19.34 -0.19 -0.85
N ASP A 6 19.41 0.14 0.44
CA ASP A 6 19.32 -0.85 1.52
C ASP A 6 17.94 -1.49 1.60
N LEU A 7 16.89 -0.70 1.40
CA LEU A 7 15.53 -1.21 1.30
C LEU A 7 15.37 -2.14 0.09
N GLU A 8 15.88 -1.74 -1.06
CA GLU A 8 15.77 -2.52 -2.28
C GLU A 8 16.46 -3.88 -2.16
N SER A 9 17.68 -3.93 -1.62
CA SER A 9 18.43 -5.18 -1.46
C SER A 9 17.85 -6.13 -0.42
N LYS A 10 17.25 -5.62 0.65
CA LYS A 10 16.70 -6.41 1.77
C LYS A 10 15.23 -6.78 1.60
N LEU A 11 14.47 -5.99 0.82
CA LEU A 11 13.05 -6.24 0.53
C LEU A 11 12.83 -6.94 -0.82
N PHE A 12 13.87 -7.09 -1.59
CA PHE A 12 13.82 -7.71 -2.91
C PHE A 12 13.84 -9.23 -2.79
N VAL A 13 12.80 -9.76 -2.16
CA VAL A 13 12.64 -11.21 -2.02
C VAL A 13 11.40 -11.58 -2.82
N PRO A 14 11.50 -12.43 -3.86
CA PRO A 14 10.35 -12.88 -4.64
C PRO A 14 9.21 -13.41 -3.77
N GLU A 15 9.54 -14.06 -2.66
CA GLU A 15 8.59 -14.57 -1.68
C GLU A 15 7.76 -13.47 -1.04
N ARG A 16 8.34 -12.29 -0.79
CA ARG A 16 7.63 -11.14 -0.22
C ARG A 16 6.59 -10.59 -1.19
N ASN A 17 6.96 -10.44 -2.45
CA ASN A 17 6.02 -10.01 -3.49
C ASN A 17 4.88 -11.03 -3.65
N LYS A 18 5.19 -12.32 -3.54
CA LYS A 18 4.19 -13.39 -3.54
C LYS A 18 3.22 -13.27 -2.35
N ILE A 19 3.71 -13.00 -1.15
CA ILE A 19 2.87 -12.79 0.04
C ILE A 19 1.90 -11.63 -0.17
N ILE A 20 2.33 -10.53 -0.79
CA ILE A 20 1.47 -9.39 -1.11
C ILE A 20 0.31 -9.82 -2.02
N VAL A 21 0.60 -10.53 -3.11
CA VAL A 21 -0.42 -11.00 -4.06
C VAL A 21 -1.33 -12.04 -3.45
N ASP A 22 -0.78 -13.01 -2.72
CA ASP A 22 -1.55 -14.05 -2.03
C ASP A 22 -2.50 -13.45 -0.98
N THR A 23 -2.06 -12.43 -0.25
CA THR A 23 -2.88 -11.70 0.72
C THR A 23 -4.07 -11.01 0.02
N TYR A 24 -3.83 -10.37 -1.11
CA TYR A 24 -4.90 -9.76 -1.90
C TYR A 24 -5.92 -10.79 -2.36
N LEU A 25 -5.46 -11.88 -2.96
CA LEU A 25 -6.33 -12.93 -3.48
C LEU A 25 -7.17 -13.59 -2.38
N LYS A 26 -6.58 -13.76 -1.20
CA LYS A 26 -7.23 -14.43 -0.07
C LYS A 26 -8.27 -13.55 0.64
N PHE A 27 -7.96 -12.27 0.86
CA PHE A 27 -8.74 -11.42 1.77
C PHE A 27 -9.54 -10.31 1.09
N VAL A 28 -9.05 -9.76 -0.03
CA VAL A 28 -9.57 -8.51 -0.58
C VAL A 28 -9.73 -8.52 -2.10
N LYS A 29 -9.85 -9.69 -2.68
CA LYS A 29 -10.04 -9.85 -4.13
C LYS A 29 -11.18 -8.93 -4.63
N ASP A 30 -10.94 -8.31 -5.79
CA ASP A 30 -11.84 -7.36 -6.46
C ASP A 30 -12.02 -5.99 -5.78
N LYS A 31 -11.43 -5.76 -4.61
CA LYS A 31 -11.42 -4.45 -3.97
C LYS A 31 -10.37 -3.52 -4.55
N ARG A 32 -10.67 -2.23 -4.62
CA ARG A 32 -9.70 -1.23 -5.05
C ARG A 32 -8.61 -1.07 -4.02
N THR A 33 -7.40 -1.42 -4.42
CA THR A 33 -6.24 -1.54 -3.54
C THR A 33 -5.10 -0.68 -4.01
N VAL A 34 -4.47 0.04 -3.09
CA VAL A 34 -3.18 0.69 -3.30
C VAL A 34 -2.11 -0.07 -2.53
N VAL A 35 -1.04 -0.44 -3.21
CA VAL A 35 0.16 -1.05 -2.62
C VAL A 35 1.27 -0.02 -2.60
N PHE A 36 1.71 0.42 -1.43
CA PHE A 36 2.85 1.31 -1.30
C PHE A 36 4.16 0.53 -1.34
N CYS A 37 4.88 0.66 -2.44
CA CYS A 37 6.10 -0.08 -2.72
C CYS A 37 7.37 0.70 -2.33
N ALA A 38 8.47 -0.02 -2.11
CA ALA A 38 9.73 0.55 -1.65
C ALA A 38 10.50 1.29 -2.75
N SER A 39 10.40 0.83 -4.00
CA SER A 39 11.05 1.43 -5.17
C SER A 39 10.16 1.32 -6.41
N VAL A 40 10.53 2.05 -7.47
CA VAL A 40 9.84 1.96 -8.77
C VAL A 40 9.93 0.54 -9.33
N ASN A 41 11.11 -0.05 -9.27
CA ASN A 41 11.33 -1.42 -9.74
C ASN A 41 10.47 -2.44 -8.95
N ASN A 42 10.41 -2.30 -7.62
CA ASN A 42 9.55 -3.13 -6.79
C ASN A 42 8.06 -2.96 -7.16
N ALA A 43 7.61 -1.73 -7.41
CA ALA A 43 6.23 -1.47 -7.83
C ALA A 43 5.89 -2.15 -9.16
N GLU A 44 6.79 -2.11 -10.14
CA GLU A 44 6.62 -2.77 -11.42
C GLU A 44 6.54 -4.30 -11.28
N GLN A 45 7.43 -4.90 -10.48
CA GLN A 45 7.43 -6.35 -10.25
C GLN A 45 6.18 -6.83 -9.51
N VAL A 46 5.73 -6.09 -8.51
CA VAL A 46 4.48 -6.43 -7.81
C VAL A 46 3.28 -6.31 -8.77
N ALA A 47 3.24 -5.27 -9.60
CA ALA A 47 2.20 -5.12 -10.61
C ALA A 47 2.22 -6.24 -11.66
N ASP A 48 3.42 -6.65 -12.13
CA ASP A 48 3.59 -7.79 -13.03
C ASP A 48 3.06 -9.08 -12.41
N LEU A 49 3.35 -9.32 -11.14
CA LEU A 49 2.90 -10.50 -10.43
C LEU A 49 1.37 -10.52 -10.25
N PHE A 50 0.75 -9.38 -9.98
CA PHE A 50 -0.71 -9.24 -9.99
C PHE A 50 -1.29 -9.58 -11.36
N ARG A 51 -0.72 -9.03 -12.44
CA ARG A 51 -1.17 -9.31 -13.81
C ARG A 51 -1.02 -10.79 -14.18
N ALA A 52 0.07 -11.42 -13.76
CA ALA A 52 0.28 -12.87 -13.96
C ALA A 52 -0.77 -13.73 -13.23
N ASN A 53 -1.42 -13.20 -12.20
CA ASN A 53 -2.53 -13.83 -11.49
C ASN A 53 -3.92 -13.35 -11.98
N GLY A 54 -3.99 -12.71 -13.16
CA GLY A 54 -5.25 -12.26 -13.76
C GLY A 54 -5.85 -11.00 -13.14
N ILE A 55 -5.11 -10.27 -12.31
CA ILE A 55 -5.57 -9.03 -11.66
C ILE A 55 -5.13 -7.82 -12.50
N LYS A 56 -6.06 -6.92 -12.79
CA LYS A 56 -5.75 -5.66 -13.48
C LYS A 56 -5.00 -4.72 -12.54
N ALA A 57 -3.69 -4.64 -12.71
CA ALA A 57 -2.78 -3.87 -11.87
C ALA A 57 -1.82 -3.04 -12.72
N GLU A 58 -1.46 -1.87 -12.22
CA GLU A 58 -0.47 -0.97 -12.83
C GLU A 58 0.47 -0.40 -11.77
N ALA A 59 1.73 -0.21 -12.18
CA ALA A 59 2.69 0.53 -11.38
C ALA A 59 2.62 2.02 -11.69
N VAL A 60 2.78 2.85 -10.66
CA VAL A 60 2.79 4.30 -10.80
C VAL A 60 3.84 4.93 -9.88
N SER A 61 4.55 5.95 -10.39
CA SER A 61 5.57 6.65 -9.63
C SER A 61 5.62 8.14 -9.94
N GLY A 62 6.20 8.91 -9.04
CA GLY A 62 6.44 10.34 -9.27
C GLY A 62 7.39 10.63 -10.44
N ALA A 63 8.30 9.71 -10.77
CA ALA A 63 9.21 9.83 -11.90
C ALA A 63 8.58 9.58 -13.28
N MET A 64 7.35 9.03 -13.31
CA MET A 64 6.63 8.73 -14.55
C MET A 64 6.14 10.01 -15.25
N LYS A 65 6.14 10.01 -16.59
CA LYS A 65 5.54 11.12 -17.36
C LYS A 65 4.10 11.40 -16.92
N GLN A 66 3.78 12.67 -16.70
CA GLN A 66 2.49 13.08 -16.15
C GLN A 66 1.29 12.56 -16.96
N SER A 67 1.36 12.56 -18.30
CA SER A 67 0.29 12.06 -19.15
C SER A 67 -0.01 10.56 -18.93
N LYS A 68 1.04 9.73 -18.83
CA LYS A 68 0.90 8.30 -18.54
C LYS A 68 0.35 8.07 -17.13
N ARG A 69 0.88 8.81 -16.15
CA ARG A 69 0.43 8.75 -14.76
C ARG A 69 -1.04 9.12 -14.64
N SER A 70 -1.46 10.25 -15.21
CA SER A 70 -2.86 10.70 -15.17
C SER A 70 -3.81 9.69 -15.78
N LYS A 71 -3.43 9.02 -16.86
CA LYS A 71 -4.23 7.95 -17.47
C LYS A 71 -4.40 6.76 -16.51
N ILE A 72 -3.31 6.28 -15.91
CA ILE A 72 -3.35 5.15 -14.96
C ILE A 72 -4.24 5.48 -13.77
N LEU A 73 -4.09 6.68 -13.20
CA LEU A 73 -4.88 7.12 -12.06
C LEU A 73 -6.37 7.24 -12.40
N LYS A 74 -6.69 7.73 -13.58
CA LYS A 74 -8.07 7.77 -14.09
C LYS A 74 -8.65 6.36 -14.24
N ASP A 75 -7.93 5.46 -14.89
CA ASP A 75 -8.35 4.06 -15.07
C ASP A 75 -8.57 3.36 -13.73
N TYR A 76 -7.77 3.69 -12.72
CA TYR A 76 -7.97 3.18 -11.36
C TYR A 76 -9.24 3.75 -10.72
N GLU A 77 -9.50 5.05 -10.82
CA GLU A 77 -10.73 5.67 -10.30
C GLU A 77 -11.99 5.14 -10.99
N GLU A 78 -11.92 4.85 -12.27
CA GLU A 78 -13.02 4.29 -13.06
C GLU A 78 -13.22 2.77 -12.79
N GLY A 79 -12.28 2.11 -12.13
CA GLY A 79 -12.34 0.69 -11.80
C GLY A 79 -11.83 -0.24 -12.91
N ASN A 80 -11.23 0.30 -13.97
CA ASN A 80 -10.57 -0.47 -15.02
C ASN A 80 -9.29 -1.13 -14.49
N ILE A 81 -8.65 -0.51 -13.50
CA ILE A 81 -7.53 -1.04 -12.73
C ILE A 81 -8.01 -1.29 -11.30
N LYS A 82 -7.71 -2.45 -10.73
CA LYS A 82 -8.09 -2.83 -9.36
C LYS A 82 -6.99 -2.59 -8.35
N VAL A 83 -5.73 -2.78 -8.76
CA VAL A 83 -4.56 -2.64 -7.90
C VAL A 83 -3.60 -1.60 -8.48
N LEU A 84 -3.26 -0.62 -7.68
CA LEU A 84 -2.28 0.41 -8.00
C LEU A 84 -1.04 0.20 -7.14
N CYS A 85 0.09 -0.15 -7.78
CA CYS A 85 1.38 -0.30 -7.11
C CYS A 85 2.12 1.03 -7.17
N ALA A 86 2.19 1.74 -6.05
CA ALA A 86 2.63 3.13 -6.00
C ALA A 86 4.02 3.27 -5.36
N CYS A 87 4.89 4.04 -6.00
CA CYS A 87 6.16 4.50 -5.43
C CYS A 87 6.24 6.03 -5.51
N ASP A 88 6.49 6.68 -4.37
CA ASP A 88 6.73 8.13 -4.25
C ASP A 88 5.62 9.04 -4.83
N LEU A 89 4.35 8.60 -4.79
CA LEU A 89 3.19 9.40 -5.19
C LEU A 89 2.73 10.44 -4.15
N LEU A 90 3.37 10.48 -3.00
CA LEU A 90 2.86 11.25 -1.84
C LEU A 90 2.84 12.77 -2.07
N ASN A 91 3.65 13.28 -2.99
CA ASN A 91 3.85 14.71 -3.21
C ASN A 91 2.89 15.34 -4.24
N GLU A 92 1.98 14.57 -4.84
CA GLU A 92 1.29 15.01 -6.05
C GLU A 92 -0.21 15.29 -5.91
N GLY A 93 -0.70 15.44 -4.68
CA GLY A 93 -2.11 15.80 -4.45
C GLY A 93 -3.14 14.78 -4.99
N TRP A 94 -2.68 13.58 -5.42
CA TRP A 94 -3.59 12.54 -5.86
C TRP A 94 -4.48 12.08 -4.70
N ASP A 95 -5.74 12.03 -4.99
CA ASP A 95 -6.78 11.62 -4.06
C ASP A 95 -7.60 10.49 -4.66
N SER A 96 -7.88 9.46 -3.87
CA SER A 96 -8.68 8.33 -4.29
C SER A 96 -9.69 7.93 -3.22
N PRO A 97 -10.83 8.60 -3.15
CA PRO A 97 -11.89 8.25 -2.21
C PRO A 97 -12.41 6.83 -2.39
N LYS A 98 -12.33 6.27 -3.61
CA LYS A 98 -12.78 4.92 -3.93
C LYS A 98 -11.81 3.81 -3.50
N THR A 99 -10.62 4.13 -3.01
CA THR A 99 -9.70 3.14 -2.46
C THR A 99 -10.29 2.50 -1.21
N GLU A 100 -10.40 1.19 -1.19
CA GLU A 100 -10.98 0.38 -0.11
C GLU A 100 -9.92 -0.30 0.75
N VAL A 101 -8.72 -0.52 0.18
CA VAL A 101 -7.64 -1.29 0.80
C VAL A 101 -6.30 -0.59 0.59
N LEU A 102 -5.51 -0.50 1.65
CA LEU A 102 -4.11 -0.08 1.60
C LEU A 102 -3.19 -1.22 2.01
N PHE A 103 -2.21 -1.49 1.19
CA PHE A 103 -1.10 -2.41 1.48
C PHE A 103 0.15 -1.59 1.77
N MET A 104 0.53 -1.54 3.03
CA MET A 104 1.72 -0.82 3.51
C MET A 104 2.94 -1.72 3.34
N ALA A 105 3.41 -1.86 2.10
CA ALA A 105 4.52 -2.73 1.76
C ALA A 105 5.88 -2.03 1.78
N ARG A 106 5.91 -0.73 2.04
CA ARG A 106 7.14 0.05 2.24
C ARG A 106 7.35 0.29 3.74
N PRO A 107 8.40 -0.27 4.35
CA PRO A 107 8.75 0.07 5.72
C PRO A 107 9.08 1.56 5.85
N THR A 108 8.58 2.21 6.88
CA THR A 108 8.91 3.60 7.19
C THR A 108 9.02 3.81 8.70
N MET A 109 9.92 4.67 9.12
CA MET A 109 10.01 5.19 10.49
C MET A 109 9.38 6.58 10.60
N SER A 110 8.96 7.17 9.48
CA SER A 110 8.37 8.50 9.46
C SER A 110 6.86 8.42 9.67
N LYS A 111 6.42 8.92 10.82
CA LYS A 111 5.00 9.08 11.13
C LYS A 111 4.27 9.92 10.08
N VAL A 112 4.92 10.95 9.55
CA VAL A 112 4.35 11.82 8.53
C VAL A 112 4.09 11.04 7.23
N ILE A 113 5.07 10.27 6.75
CA ILE A 113 4.91 9.45 5.54
C ILE A 113 3.81 8.41 5.74
N TYR A 114 3.80 7.73 6.89
CA TYR A 114 2.78 6.71 7.18
C TYR A 114 1.38 7.32 7.20
N MET A 115 1.20 8.48 7.86
CA MET A 115 -0.07 9.18 7.90
C MET A 115 -0.51 9.70 6.53
N GLN A 116 0.42 10.17 5.70
CA GLN A 116 0.12 10.58 4.32
C GLN A 116 -0.36 9.39 3.48
N GLN A 117 0.24 8.21 3.64
CA GLN A 117 -0.21 6.98 2.98
C GLN A 117 -1.61 6.59 3.45
N LEU A 118 -1.87 6.56 4.75
CA LEU A 118 -3.21 6.31 5.29
C LEU A 118 -4.25 7.29 4.73
N GLY A 119 -3.90 8.58 4.68
CA GLY A 119 -4.77 9.64 4.19
C GLY A 119 -5.27 9.43 2.75
N ARG A 120 -4.57 8.65 1.94
CA ARG A 120 -5.02 8.32 0.58
C ARG A 120 -6.25 7.41 0.55
N GLY A 121 -6.49 6.65 1.59
CA GLY A 121 -7.63 5.74 1.68
C GLY A 121 -8.70 6.14 2.69
N THR A 122 -8.45 7.14 3.54
CA THR A 122 -9.37 7.48 4.64
C THR A 122 -10.57 8.33 4.22
N ARG A 123 -10.58 8.88 3.01
CA ARG A 123 -11.74 9.66 2.55
C ARG A 123 -12.98 8.80 2.38
N LEU A 124 -14.09 9.34 2.83
CA LEU A 124 -15.41 8.72 2.69
C LEU A 124 -15.92 8.91 1.26
N CYS A 125 -16.57 7.90 0.74
CA CYS A 125 -17.40 7.99 -0.46
C CYS A 125 -18.60 7.06 -0.31
N GLU A 126 -19.61 7.28 -1.12
CA GLU A 126 -20.80 6.44 -1.13
C GLU A 126 -20.44 4.96 -1.36
N GLY A 127 -20.99 4.07 -0.53
CA GLY A 127 -20.75 2.64 -0.58
C GLY A 127 -19.46 2.14 0.10
N LYS A 128 -18.65 3.06 0.65
CA LYS A 128 -17.46 2.70 1.40
C LYS A 128 -17.69 2.85 2.90
N GLU A 129 -17.80 1.73 3.61
CA GLU A 129 -18.06 1.70 5.05
C GLU A 129 -16.77 1.77 5.88
N TYR A 130 -15.67 1.21 5.38
CA TYR A 130 -14.38 1.13 6.09
C TYR A 130 -13.20 1.11 5.11
N LEU A 131 -12.02 1.33 5.65
CA LEU A 131 -10.74 1.15 4.99
C LEU A 131 -10.02 -0.04 5.64
N LEU A 132 -9.60 -1.02 4.83
CA LEU A 132 -8.74 -2.10 5.28
C LEU A 132 -7.27 -1.69 5.09
N VAL A 133 -6.45 -1.87 6.11
CA VAL A 133 -5.02 -1.60 6.06
C VAL A 133 -4.27 -2.88 6.42
N PHE A 134 -3.38 -3.31 5.53
CA PHE A 134 -2.48 -4.43 5.75
C PHE A 134 -1.05 -3.91 5.87
N ASP A 135 -0.47 -4.09 7.03
CA ASP A 135 0.95 -3.80 7.26
C ASP A 135 1.78 -5.05 6.96
N PHE A 136 2.65 -4.95 5.96
CA PHE A 136 3.65 -5.97 5.67
C PHE A 136 4.90 -5.69 6.49
N ILE A 137 4.87 -6.15 7.74
CA ILE A 137 5.95 -5.96 8.70
C ILE A 137 6.98 -7.04 8.45
N ASP A 138 8.11 -6.63 7.86
CA ASP A 138 9.26 -7.48 7.69
C ASP A 138 9.95 -7.68 9.04
N ASN A 139 10.89 -8.61 9.13
CA ASN A 139 11.62 -8.91 10.36
C ASN A 139 12.10 -7.61 11.05
N ALA A 140 11.52 -7.31 12.19
CA ALA A 140 11.76 -6.07 12.94
C ALA A 140 13.25 -5.85 13.28
N ASN A 141 14.05 -6.92 13.35
CA ASN A 141 15.48 -6.84 13.57
C ASN A 141 16.27 -6.26 12.39
N LEU A 142 15.70 -6.28 11.18
CA LEU A 142 16.33 -5.73 9.98
C LEU A 142 16.07 -4.23 9.80
N PHE A 143 15.01 -3.68 10.40
CA PHE A 143 14.49 -2.34 10.08
C PHE A 143 14.25 -1.44 11.30
N ASN A 144 14.93 -1.65 12.41
CA ASN A 144 14.79 -0.80 13.60
C ASN A 144 13.32 -0.43 13.92
N ALA A 145 12.45 -1.42 13.90
CA ALA A 145 11.05 -1.28 14.26
C ALA A 145 10.26 -0.25 13.40
N PRO A 146 9.87 -0.59 12.16
CA PRO A 146 9.06 0.28 11.32
C PRO A 146 7.72 0.63 11.96
N LEU A 147 7.13 1.74 11.53
CA LEU A 147 5.77 2.11 11.92
C LEU A 147 4.76 1.13 11.33
N SER A 148 3.73 0.87 12.10
CA SER A 148 2.60 0.02 11.76
C SER A 148 1.33 0.56 12.43
N CYS A 149 0.17 0.09 12.02
CA CYS A 149 -1.11 0.52 12.61
C CYS A 149 -1.13 0.31 14.13
N HIS A 150 -0.70 -0.84 14.64
CA HIS A 150 -0.72 -1.08 16.09
C HIS A 150 0.17 -0.11 16.86
N ARG A 151 1.33 0.30 16.32
CA ARG A 151 2.19 1.32 16.93
C ARG A 151 1.60 2.72 16.84
N MET A 152 0.92 3.02 15.74
CA MET A 152 0.27 4.31 15.55
C MET A 152 -0.88 4.53 16.52
N PHE A 153 -1.61 3.46 16.86
CA PHE A 153 -2.77 3.50 17.74
C PHE A 153 -2.48 3.03 19.17
N ASN A 154 -1.18 2.92 19.53
CA ASN A 154 -0.72 2.51 20.87
C ASN A 154 -1.33 1.17 21.32
N ILE A 155 -1.43 0.22 20.42
CA ILE A 155 -1.89 -1.14 20.73
C ILE A 155 -0.70 -1.90 21.31
N GLU A 156 -0.78 -2.27 22.57
CA GLU A 156 0.35 -2.82 23.34
C GLU A 156 0.77 -4.21 22.88
N GLU A 157 -0.19 -5.01 22.43
CA GLU A 157 0.07 -6.39 22.02
C GLU A 157 0.01 -6.55 20.51
N TYR A 158 1.13 -6.97 19.92
CA TYR A 158 1.21 -7.31 18.49
C TYR A 158 1.07 -8.83 18.33
N VAL A 159 -0.01 -9.24 17.66
CA VAL A 159 -0.22 -10.62 17.25
C VAL A 159 -0.17 -10.68 15.72
N PRO A 160 0.82 -11.38 15.13
CA PRO A 160 0.90 -11.53 13.67
C PRO A 160 -0.38 -12.10 13.08
N GLY A 161 -0.91 -11.45 12.05
CA GLY A 161 -2.14 -11.86 11.38
C GLY A 161 -3.44 -11.56 12.12
N ALA A 162 -3.40 -10.95 13.31
CA ALA A 162 -4.59 -10.51 14.01
C ALA A 162 -5.23 -9.29 13.32
N LEU A 163 -6.56 -9.26 13.32
CA LEU A 163 -7.33 -8.08 12.94
C LEU A 163 -7.37 -7.10 14.10
N VAL A 164 -6.95 -5.88 13.85
CA VAL A 164 -7.04 -4.78 14.79
C VAL A 164 -8.08 -3.80 14.28
N PHE A 165 -9.08 -3.52 15.11
CA PHE A 165 -10.10 -2.54 14.83
C PHE A 165 -9.72 -1.22 15.50
N GLY A 166 -9.38 -0.21 14.70
CA GLY A 166 -9.29 1.16 15.19
C GLY A 166 -10.68 1.72 15.44
N GLN A 167 -10.96 2.13 16.67
CA GLN A 167 -12.12 2.97 16.94
C GLN A 167 -11.80 4.38 16.44
N GLY A 168 -12.29 4.74 15.26
CA GLY A 168 -12.38 6.13 14.88
C GLY A 168 -13.46 6.79 15.73
N ASP A 169 -13.17 7.95 16.33
CA ASP A 169 -14.21 8.77 16.92
C ASP A 169 -15.29 9.02 15.87
N ARG A 170 -16.44 8.41 16.05
CA ARG A 170 -17.65 8.81 15.34
C ARG A 170 -18.07 10.16 15.90
N LYS A 171 -17.66 11.23 15.26
CA LYS A 171 -18.31 12.53 15.41
C LYS A 171 -19.47 12.65 14.45
#